data_650d10ed60abc6969338ca85f46a33ea
#
_entry.id   650d10ed60abc6969338ca85f46a33ea
#
_cell.length_a   1.000
_cell.length_b   1.000
_cell.length_c   1.000
_cell.angle_alpha   90.00
_cell.angle_beta   90.00
_cell.angle_gamma   90.00
#
_symmetry.space_group_name_H-M   'P 1'
#
loop_
_entity.id
_entity.type
_entity.pdbx_description
1 polymer ?
#
loop_
_entity_poly.entity_id
_entity_poly.type
_entity_poly.pdbx_seq_one_letter_code
_entity_poly.pdbx_strand_id
1 'polypeptide(L)'
;MDAVNLDVVHGERRAILGPNGAGKTTLFNVICGDVTASSGSVELFGEDVTRRPARYRAKLGLARTYQQSRLFNGLTVEDSIYLSIVGVEGGRLRPVLLPGRDRAARERAREAARTVAISHKLGALVGSLSHGEHRQVAIAMALAAEPKALMLDEPASGLSRGERQLLTDLLVGLDRAITLILIEHDMDIALRVAERVTMMHDGRVIVEGTPAEIRANETVHDLYLGRGYRNE
;
A
#
# COMPACT_ATOMS: atom_id res chain seq x y z
N MET A 1 -11.46 -2.73 17.40
CA MET A 1 -10.15 -2.16 17.76
C MET A 1 -10.33 -1.40 19.05
N ASP A 2 -9.37 -1.49 19.94
CA ASP A 2 -9.45 -0.89 21.26
C ASP A 2 -8.15 -0.12 21.53
N ALA A 3 -8.23 1.22 21.61
CA ALA A 3 -7.13 2.14 21.94
C ALA A 3 -5.85 1.93 21.09
N VAL A 4 -5.98 1.74 19.77
CA VAL A 4 -4.82 1.65 18.88
C VAL A 4 -4.25 3.06 18.67
N ASN A 5 -2.98 3.25 19.07
CA ASN A 5 -2.19 4.42 18.74
C ASN A 5 -1.11 3.98 17.74
N LEU A 6 -0.96 4.71 16.64
CA LEU A 6 0.04 4.45 15.60
C LEU A 6 0.58 5.79 15.12
N ASP A 7 1.87 6.00 15.28
CA ASP A 7 2.59 7.15 14.76
C ASP A 7 3.60 6.70 13.71
N VAL A 8 3.55 7.30 12.52
CA VAL A 8 4.40 6.95 11.38
C VAL A 8 5.02 8.24 10.84
N VAL A 9 6.33 8.32 10.91
CA VAL A 9 7.04 9.51 10.43
C VAL A 9 7.17 9.54 8.90
N HIS A 10 7.32 10.73 8.35
CA HIS A 10 7.49 10.91 6.91
C HIS A 10 8.71 10.13 6.39
N GLY A 11 8.51 9.39 5.29
CA GLY A 11 9.55 8.55 4.68
C GLY A 11 9.78 7.21 5.36
N GLU A 12 9.12 6.95 6.50
CA GLU A 12 9.24 5.69 7.22
C GLU A 12 8.62 4.52 6.43
N ARG A 13 9.19 3.33 6.60
CA ARG A 13 8.65 2.06 6.12
C ARG A 13 8.13 1.26 7.29
N ARG A 14 6.82 1.26 7.47
CA ARG A 14 6.12 0.59 8.56
C ARG A 14 5.45 -0.68 8.07
N ALA A 15 5.73 -1.83 8.68
CA ALA A 15 4.92 -3.03 8.52
C ALA A 15 3.95 -3.17 9.70
N ILE A 16 2.71 -3.56 9.38
CA ILE A 16 1.69 -3.94 10.37
C ILE A 16 1.47 -5.44 10.24
N LEU A 17 1.86 -6.17 11.26
CA LEU A 17 1.77 -7.62 11.34
C LEU A 17 0.75 -8.04 12.40
N GLY A 18 0.27 -9.28 12.33
CA GLY A 18 -0.67 -9.82 13.29
C GLY A 18 -1.46 -10.99 12.68
N PRO A 19 -2.02 -11.90 13.49
CA PRO A 19 -2.85 -13.00 13.00
C PRO A 19 -4.11 -12.51 12.28
N ASN A 20 -4.80 -13.43 11.62
CA ASN A 20 -6.11 -13.12 11.04
C ASN A 20 -7.07 -12.71 12.16
N GLY A 21 -7.87 -11.65 11.92
CA GLY A 21 -8.76 -11.09 12.94
C GLY A 21 -8.11 -10.08 13.90
N ALA A 22 -6.78 -9.87 13.86
CA ALA A 22 -6.10 -8.92 14.74
C ALA A 22 -6.52 -7.43 14.57
N GLY A 23 -7.32 -7.10 13.55
CA GLY A 23 -7.80 -5.75 13.31
C GLY A 23 -7.00 -4.94 12.28
N LYS A 24 -5.97 -5.53 11.64
CA LYS A 24 -5.10 -4.85 10.66
C LYS A 24 -5.88 -4.17 9.53
N THR A 25 -6.73 -4.92 8.84
CA THR A 25 -7.55 -4.39 7.74
C THR A 25 -8.55 -3.33 8.23
N THR A 26 -9.07 -3.45 9.45
CA THR A 26 -9.94 -2.44 10.05
C THR A 26 -9.16 -1.14 10.29
N LEU A 27 -7.97 -1.21 10.87
CA LEU A 27 -7.08 -0.07 11.06
C LEU A 27 -6.75 0.60 9.72
N PHE A 28 -6.40 -0.20 8.72
CA PHE A 28 -6.11 0.25 7.38
C PHE A 28 -7.30 1.00 6.74
N ASN A 29 -8.51 0.44 6.86
CA ASN A 29 -9.73 1.05 6.33
C ASN A 29 -10.09 2.35 7.07
N VAL A 30 -9.80 2.44 8.38
CA VAL A 30 -9.97 3.67 9.16
C VAL A 30 -8.98 4.74 8.70
N ILE A 31 -7.70 4.41 8.53
CA ILE A 31 -6.67 5.34 8.04
C ILE A 31 -7.01 5.82 6.61
N CYS A 32 -7.51 4.93 5.75
CA CYS A 32 -7.89 5.27 4.38
C CYS A 32 -9.22 6.04 4.26
N GLY A 33 -10.05 6.03 5.32
CA GLY A 33 -11.36 6.71 5.33
C GLY A 33 -12.48 5.93 4.65
N ASP A 34 -12.31 4.61 4.47
CA ASP A 34 -13.36 3.70 4.02
C ASP A 34 -14.29 3.30 5.18
N VAL A 35 -13.77 3.34 6.40
CA VAL A 35 -14.52 3.14 7.65
C VAL A 35 -14.28 4.33 8.55
N THR A 36 -15.34 4.86 9.14
CA THR A 36 -15.25 5.95 10.12
C THR A 36 -14.88 5.39 11.48
N ALA A 37 -13.89 5.99 12.14
CA ALA A 37 -13.55 5.66 13.53
C ALA A 37 -14.73 5.99 14.45
N SER A 38 -15.07 5.06 15.36
CA SER A 38 -16.12 5.27 16.38
C SER A 38 -15.65 6.21 17.49
N SER A 39 -14.34 6.26 17.76
CA SER A 39 -13.69 7.16 18.72
C SER A 39 -12.23 7.40 18.33
N GLY A 40 -11.58 8.39 18.93
CA GLY A 40 -10.22 8.80 18.59
C GLY A 40 -10.15 9.71 17.37
N SER A 41 -8.93 9.92 16.86
CA SER A 41 -8.65 10.81 15.74
C SER A 41 -7.67 10.17 14.74
N VAL A 42 -7.75 10.60 13.50
CA VAL A 42 -6.79 10.27 12.45
C VAL A 42 -6.24 11.56 11.89
N GLU A 43 -4.93 11.71 11.95
CA GLU A 43 -4.21 12.83 11.39
C GLU A 43 -3.34 12.36 10.21
N LEU A 44 -3.36 13.06 9.09
CA LEU A 44 -2.51 12.80 7.95
C LEU A 44 -1.81 14.10 7.55
N PHE A 45 -0.49 14.08 7.54
CA PHE A 45 0.36 15.19 7.09
C PHE A 45 0.06 16.51 7.85
N GLY A 46 -0.23 16.42 9.18
CA GLY A 46 -0.56 17.55 10.04
C GLY A 46 -2.03 18.03 9.96
N GLU A 47 -2.90 17.29 9.27
CA GLU A 47 -4.32 17.62 9.13
C GLU A 47 -5.22 16.54 9.76
N ASP A 48 -6.20 16.95 10.58
CA ASP A 48 -7.24 16.04 11.09
C ASP A 48 -8.18 15.63 9.95
N VAL A 49 -8.13 14.34 9.64
CA VAL A 49 -8.93 13.72 8.59
C VAL A 49 -9.96 12.73 9.14
N THR A 50 -10.20 12.72 10.43
CA THR A 50 -11.04 11.74 11.14
C THR A 50 -12.40 11.55 10.47
N ARG A 51 -13.04 12.65 10.07
CA ARG A 51 -14.35 12.65 9.41
C ARG A 51 -14.29 12.91 7.90
N ARG A 52 -13.07 12.96 7.33
CA ARG A 52 -12.88 13.19 5.90
C ARG A 52 -12.99 11.90 5.11
N PRO A 53 -13.71 11.87 3.99
CA PRO A 53 -13.85 10.67 3.17
C PRO A 53 -12.55 10.31 2.45
N ALA A 54 -12.42 9.05 2.01
CA ALA A 54 -11.24 8.52 1.31
C ALA A 54 -10.78 9.41 0.14
N ARG A 55 -11.71 9.95 -0.67
CA ARG A 55 -11.38 10.86 -1.78
C ARG A 55 -10.64 12.13 -1.34
N TYR A 56 -10.91 12.62 -0.12
CA TYR A 56 -10.22 13.77 0.44
C TYR A 56 -8.79 13.40 0.83
N ARG A 57 -8.62 12.27 1.51
CA ARG A 57 -7.32 11.75 1.93
C ARG A 57 -6.43 11.42 0.72
N ALA A 58 -7.00 10.90 -0.36
CA ALA A 58 -6.28 10.69 -1.61
C ALA A 58 -5.73 12.00 -2.19
N LYS A 59 -6.50 13.10 -2.15
CA LYS A 59 -6.04 14.43 -2.60
C LYS A 59 -4.97 15.04 -1.70
N LEU A 60 -4.90 14.66 -0.43
CA LEU A 60 -3.81 15.06 0.47
C LEU A 60 -2.51 14.32 0.18
N GLY A 61 -2.57 13.22 -0.58
CA GLY A 61 -1.41 12.41 -0.95
C GLY A 61 -1.38 11.02 -0.32
N LEU A 62 -2.51 10.49 0.20
CA LEU A 62 -2.60 9.11 0.64
C LEU A 62 -3.06 8.22 -0.50
N ALA A 63 -2.20 7.33 -1.00
CA ALA A 63 -2.57 6.28 -1.94
C ALA A 63 -2.73 4.93 -1.23
N ARG A 64 -3.61 4.08 -1.75
CA ARG A 64 -3.76 2.69 -1.28
C ARG A 64 -3.93 1.73 -2.43
N THR A 65 -3.49 0.49 -2.23
CA THR A 65 -3.94 -0.64 -3.04
C THR A 65 -4.98 -1.45 -2.28
N TYR A 66 -5.87 -2.11 -3.00
CA TYR A 66 -6.83 -3.06 -2.43
C TYR A 66 -6.30 -4.48 -2.59
N GLN A 67 -6.59 -5.35 -1.63
CA GLN A 67 -6.23 -6.77 -1.67
C GLN A 67 -6.71 -7.43 -2.98
N GLN A 68 -7.94 -7.16 -3.40
CA GLN A 68 -8.42 -7.48 -4.74
C GLN A 68 -8.27 -6.24 -5.63
N SER A 69 -7.39 -6.31 -6.61
CA SER A 69 -7.18 -5.23 -7.57
C SER A 69 -8.46 -4.95 -8.35
N ARG A 70 -9.14 -3.85 -8.03
CA ARG A 70 -10.34 -3.38 -8.76
C ARG A 70 -9.91 -2.68 -10.04
N LEU A 71 -9.36 -3.44 -10.97
CA LEU A 71 -8.89 -2.93 -12.24
C LEU A 71 -9.98 -3.03 -13.32
N PHE A 72 -9.92 -2.14 -14.29
CA PHE A 72 -10.84 -2.15 -15.44
C PHE A 72 -10.28 -3.05 -16.54
N ASN A 73 -10.77 -4.29 -16.64
CA ASN A 73 -10.26 -5.32 -17.57
C ASN A 73 -10.30 -4.88 -19.04
N GLY A 74 -11.20 -3.98 -19.43
CA GLY A 74 -11.34 -3.47 -20.79
C GLY A 74 -10.44 -2.29 -21.14
N LEU A 75 -9.64 -1.80 -20.21
CA LEU A 75 -8.68 -0.72 -20.47
C LEU A 75 -7.28 -1.28 -20.69
N THR A 76 -6.45 -0.49 -21.38
CA THR A 76 -5.02 -0.76 -21.45
C THR A 76 -4.34 -0.47 -20.10
N VAL A 77 -3.14 -1.02 -19.89
CA VAL A 77 -2.32 -0.71 -18.71
C VAL A 77 -2.07 0.80 -18.63
N GLU A 78 -1.68 1.44 -19.74
CA GLU A 78 -1.43 2.88 -19.77
C GLU A 78 -2.68 3.68 -19.40
N ASP A 79 -3.85 3.35 -19.98
CA ASP A 79 -5.08 4.07 -19.69
C ASP A 79 -5.56 3.88 -18.26
N SER A 80 -5.35 2.69 -17.67
CA SER A 80 -5.68 2.42 -16.27
C SER A 80 -4.84 3.29 -15.33
N ILE A 81 -3.53 3.38 -15.57
CA ILE A 81 -2.63 4.21 -14.77
C ILE A 81 -2.95 5.70 -14.98
N TYR A 82 -3.17 6.12 -16.22
CA TYR A 82 -3.58 7.49 -16.55
C TYR A 82 -4.85 7.92 -15.82
N LEU A 83 -5.87 7.06 -15.78
CA LEU A 83 -7.13 7.37 -15.09
C LEU A 83 -6.96 7.55 -13.59
N SER A 84 -6.01 6.87 -12.94
CA SER A 84 -5.74 7.09 -11.52
C SER A 84 -5.24 8.50 -11.24
N ILE A 85 -4.40 9.06 -12.11
CA ILE A 85 -3.90 10.45 -12.03
C ILE A 85 -5.07 11.43 -12.15
N VAL A 86 -5.89 11.28 -13.20
CA VAL A 86 -7.03 12.17 -13.47
C VAL A 86 -8.04 12.14 -12.31
N GLY A 87 -8.27 10.96 -11.71
CA GLY A 87 -9.17 10.77 -10.57
C GLY A 87 -8.74 11.54 -9.32
N VAL A 88 -7.45 11.56 -9.02
CA VAL A 88 -6.90 12.27 -7.85
C VAL A 88 -6.84 13.78 -8.08
N GLU A 89 -6.41 14.23 -9.26
CA GLU A 89 -6.29 15.65 -9.58
C GLU A 89 -7.64 16.39 -9.67
N GLY A 90 -8.75 15.65 -9.58
CA GLY A 90 -10.09 16.22 -9.58
C GLY A 90 -10.48 16.81 -10.94
N GLY A 91 -9.89 16.29 -12.00
CA GLY A 91 -10.30 16.57 -13.36
C GLY A 91 -11.76 16.17 -13.53
N ARG A 92 -12.69 17.14 -13.50
CA ARG A 92 -13.99 16.90 -14.10
C ARG A 92 -13.72 16.29 -15.46
N LEU A 93 -14.46 15.25 -15.83
CA LEU A 93 -14.53 14.75 -17.21
C LEU A 93 -14.92 15.90 -18.13
N ARG A 94 -14.00 16.81 -18.36
CA ARG A 94 -14.12 17.82 -19.39
C ARG A 94 -13.63 17.14 -20.66
N PRO A 95 -14.49 16.93 -21.63
CA PRO A 95 -14.12 16.34 -22.93
C PRO A 95 -13.15 17.21 -23.74
N VAL A 96 -12.73 18.34 -23.21
CA VAL A 96 -11.73 19.21 -23.82
C VAL A 96 -10.44 19.06 -23.03
N LEU A 97 -9.69 18.04 -23.40
CA LEU A 97 -8.32 17.80 -23.00
C LEU A 97 -7.46 18.98 -23.47
N LEU A 98 -6.86 19.70 -22.53
CA LEU A 98 -5.75 20.59 -22.86
C LEU A 98 -4.58 19.67 -23.27
N PRO A 99 -4.13 19.66 -24.54
CA PRO A 99 -3.20 18.65 -25.06
C PRO A 99 -1.90 18.49 -24.24
N GLY A 100 -1.41 19.59 -23.65
CA GLY A 100 -0.20 19.56 -22.83
C GLY A 100 -0.39 18.86 -21.47
N ARG A 101 -1.56 18.97 -20.87
CA ARG A 101 -1.86 18.36 -19.56
C ARG A 101 -2.07 16.85 -19.68
N ASP A 102 -2.69 16.41 -20.76
CA ASP A 102 -2.83 14.98 -21.09
C ASP A 102 -1.46 14.34 -21.32
N ARG A 103 -0.57 15.00 -22.07
CA ARG A 103 0.79 14.53 -22.32
C ARG A 103 1.60 14.33 -21.03
N ALA A 104 1.54 15.30 -20.10
CA ALA A 104 2.24 15.20 -18.83
C ALA A 104 1.72 14.06 -17.95
N ALA A 105 0.39 13.88 -17.88
CA ALA A 105 -0.21 12.79 -17.12
C ALA A 105 0.12 11.41 -17.73
N ARG A 106 0.15 11.28 -19.06
CA ARG A 106 0.56 10.05 -19.73
C ARG A 106 2.05 9.74 -19.51
N GLU A 107 2.91 10.77 -19.47
CA GLU A 107 4.34 10.51 -19.16
C GLU A 107 4.52 10.06 -17.72
N ARG A 108 3.82 10.63 -16.76
CA ARG A 108 3.79 10.12 -15.37
C ARG A 108 3.27 8.67 -15.30
N ALA A 109 2.24 8.34 -16.08
CA ALA A 109 1.72 6.98 -16.16
C ALA A 109 2.79 5.99 -16.67
N ARG A 110 3.55 6.38 -17.69
CA ARG A 110 4.65 5.57 -18.23
C ARG A 110 5.80 5.44 -17.24
N GLU A 111 6.14 6.50 -16.53
CA GLU A 111 7.17 6.47 -15.49
C GLU A 111 6.78 5.54 -14.34
N ALA A 112 5.54 5.62 -13.85
CA ALA A 112 5.03 4.70 -12.85
C ALA A 112 5.08 3.24 -13.33
N ALA A 113 4.77 3.00 -14.62
CA ALA A 113 4.88 1.67 -15.22
C ALA A 113 6.33 1.18 -15.30
N ARG A 114 7.31 2.06 -15.53
CA ARG A 114 8.75 1.73 -15.48
C ARG A 114 9.18 1.36 -14.06
N THR A 115 8.76 2.16 -13.07
CA THR A 115 9.08 1.91 -11.65
C THR A 115 8.68 0.51 -11.22
N VAL A 116 7.52 0.01 -11.67
CA VAL A 116 7.04 -1.34 -11.32
C VAL A 116 7.40 -2.41 -12.36
N ALA A 117 8.28 -2.11 -13.32
CA ALA A 117 8.74 -3.02 -14.38
C ALA A 117 7.64 -3.60 -15.31
N ILE A 118 6.51 -2.85 -15.52
CA ILE A 118 5.40 -3.26 -16.41
C ILE A 118 5.33 -2.47 -17.72
N SER A 119 6.30 -1.61 -18.00
CA SER A 119 6.31 -0.72 -19.18
C SER A 119 6.22 -1.47 -20.53
N HIS A 120 6.67 -2.72 -20.59
CA HIS A 120 6.57 -3.58 -21.77
C HIS A 120 5.13 -4.02 -22.09
N LYS A 121 4.18 -3.79 -21.18
CA LYS A 121 2.75 -4.15 -21.28
C LYS A 121 1.82 -2.94 -21.41
N LEU A 122 2.31 -1.73 -21.61
CA LEU A 122 1.49 -0.50 -21.63
C LEU A 122 0.27 -0.59 -22.56
N GLY A 123 0.41 -1.19 -23.74
CA GLY A 123 -0.67 -1.39 -24.70
C GLY A 123 -1.52 -2.64 -24.48
N ALA A 124 -1.17 -3.52 -23.53
CA ALA A 124 -1.94 -4.74 -23.26
C ALA A 124 -3.22 -4.40 -22.49
N LEU A 125 -4.30 -5.15 -22.74
CA LEU A 125 -5.51 -5.05 -21.93
C LEU A 125 -5.25 -5.62 -20.53
N VAL A 126 -5.73 -4.92 -19.51
CA VAL A 126 -5.59 -5.35 -18.11
C VAL A 126 -6.15 -6.76 -17.91
N GLY A 127 -7.28 -7.11 -18.53
CA GLY A 127 -7.88 -8.43 -18.41
C GLY A 127 -7.05 -9.59 -18.98
N SER A 128 -5.97 -9.32 -19.73
CA SER A 128 -5.05 -10.34 -20.27
C SER A 128 -3.80 -10.57 -19.41
N LEU A 129 -3.65 -9.84 -18.31
CA LEU A 129 -2.48 -9.88 -17.46
C LEU A 129 -2.50 -11.07 -16.49
N SER A 130 -1.32 -11.52 -16.07
CA SER A 130 -1.17 -12.44 -14.95
C SER A 130 -1.53 -11.78 -13.61
N HIS A 131 -1.65 -12.59 -12.55
CA HIS A 131 -1.94 -12.06 -11.21
C HIS A 131 -0.84 -11.12 -10.71
N GLY A 132 0.42 -11.46 -10.93
CA GLY A 132 1.55 -10.60 -10.57
C GLY A 132 1.56 -9.29 -11.36
N GLU A 133 1.28 -9.34 -12.67
CA GLU A 133 1.16 -8.14 -13.51
C GLU A 133 -0.01 -7.23 -13.06
N HIS A 134 -1.16 -7.81 -12.67
CA HIS A 134 -2.25 -7.04 -12.07
C HIS A 134 -1.78 -6.30 -10.81
N ARG A 135 -0.96 -6.95 -9.97
CA ARG A 135 -0.41 -6.31 -8.77
C ARG A 135 0.52 -5.16 -9.12
N GLN A 136 1.40 -5.35 -10.10
CA GLN A 136 2.27 -4.28 -10.61
C GLN A 136 1.46 -3.09 -11.13
N VAL A 137 0.41 -3.31 -11.91
CA VAL A 137 -0.48 -2.25 -12.40
C VAL A 137 -1.15 -1.51 -11.23
N ALA A 138 -1.66 -2.22 -10.22
CA ALA A 138 -2.29 -1.61 -9.05
C ALA A 138 -1.31 -0.70 -8.27
N ILE A 139 -0.06 -1.13 -8.12
CA ILE A 139 1.00 -0.32 -7.49
C ILE A 139 1.38 0.87 -8.39
N ALA A 140 1.52 0.67 -9.71
CA ALA A 140 1.77 1.76 -10.64
C ALA A 140 0.68 2.84 -10.59
N MET A 141 -0.59 2.44 -10.54
CA MET A 141 -1.72 3.37 -10.40
C MET A 141 -1.64 4.20 -9.10
N ALA A 142 -1.21 3.57 -8.01
CA ALA A 142 -1.04 4.27 -6.74
C ALA A 142 0.15 5.25 -6.78
N LEU A 143 1.28 4.84 -7.38
CA LEU A 143 2.49 5.66 -7.51
C LEU A 143 2.33 6.83 -8.50
N ALA A 144 1.58 6.64 -9.57
CA ALA A 144 1.37 7.65 -10.61
C ALA A 144 0.68 8.93 -10.10
N ALA A 145 -0.02 8.83 -8.97
CA ALA A 145 -0.62 9.96 -8.27
C ALA A 145 0.39 10.76 -7.42
N GLU A 146 1.69 10.40 -7.45
CA GLU A 146 2.77 11.02 -6.67
C GLU A 146 2.42 11.12 -5.17
N PRO A 147 2.15 9.99 -4.51
CA PRO A 147 1.66 10.00 -3.14
C PRO A 147 2.76 10.37 -2.14
N LYS A 148 2.37 11.05 -1.04
CA LYS A 148 3.22 11.25 0.14
C LYS A 148 3.29 9.98 1.01
N ALA A 149 2.20 9.19 1.00
CA ALA A 149 2.13 7.90 1.68
C ALA A 149 1.43 6.86 0.82
N LEU A 150 2.00 5.68 0.77
CA LEU A 150 1.48 4.51 0.07
C LEU A 150 1.11 3.42 1.07
N MET A 151 -0.14 2.98 1.03
CA MET A 151 -0.66 1.91 1.87
C MET A 151 -0.91 0.66 1.04
N LEU A 152 -0.28 -0.45 1.41
CA LEU A 152 -0.39 -1.74 0.73
C LEU A 152 -1.00 -2.80 1.65
N ASP A 153 -2.07 -3.45 1.19
CA ASP A 153 -2.77 -4.50 1.93
C ASP A 153 -2.49 -5.86 1.29
N GLU A 154 -1.66 -6.67 1.95
CA GLU A 154 -1.20 -8.00 1.53
C GLU A 154 -0.76 -8.06 0.05
N PRO A 155 0.19 -7.20 -0.37
CA PRO A 155 0.56 -7.11 -1.78
C PRO A 155 1.24 -8.38 -2.31
N ALA A 156 1.79 -9.23 -1.46
CA ALA A 156 2.43 -10.48 -1.84
C ALA A 156 1.48 -11.69 -1.88
N SER A 157 0.22 -11.52 -1.49
CA SER A 157 -0.76 -12.60 -1.46
C SER A 157 -0.99 -13.18 -2.86
N GLY A 158 -0.92 -14.51 -2.98
CA GLY A 158 -1.14 -15.23 -4.23
C GLY A 158 0.01 -15.18 -5.25
N LEU A 159 1.11 -14.49 -4.94
CA LEU A 159 2.28 -14.42 -5.80
C LEU A 159 3.18 -15.66 -5.66
N SER A 160 3.78 -16.09 -6.75
CA SER A 160 4.86 -17.09 -6.78
C SER A 160 6.10 -16.56 -6.05
N ARG A 161 7.04 -17.45 -5.70
CA ARG A 161 8.29 -17.06 -5.03
C ARG A 161 9.09 -16.00 -5.80
N GLY A 162 9.17 -16.14 -7.12
CA GLY A 162 9.88 -15.18 -7.98
C GLY A 162 9.19 -13.80 -7.99
N GLU A 163 7.85 -13.78 -8.12
CA GLU A 163 7.08 -12.53 -8.09
C GLU A 163 7.15 -11.84 -6.72
N ARG A 164 7.16 -12.59 -5.61
CA ARG A 164 7.37 -12.04 -4.25
C ARG A 164 8.72 -11.37 -4.13
N GLN A 165 9.77 -11.99 -4.68
CA GLN A 165 11.11 -11.39 -4.67
C GLN A 165 11.14 -10.08 -5.45
N LEU A 166 10.58 -10.06 -6.67
CA LEU A 166 10.48 -8.86 -7.50
C LEU A 166 9.68 -7.74 -6.80
N LEU A 167 8.55 -8.09 -6.17
CA LEU A 167 7.77 -7.14 -5.38
C LEU A 167 8.56 -6.59 -4.21
N THR A 168 9.26 -7.44 -3.47
CA THR A 168 10.08 -7.03 -2.32
C THR A 168 11.17 -6.07 -2.74
N ASP A 169 11.89 -6.38 -3.83
CA ASP A 169 12.95 -5.53 -4.37
C ASP A 169 12.40 -4.19 -4.85
N LEU A 170 11.23 -4.18 -5.49
CA LEU A 170 10.49 -2.97 -5.83
C LEU A 170 10.20 -2.11 -4.61
N LEU A 171 9.59 -2.70 -3.55
CA LEU A 171 9.21 -1.97 -2.35
C LEU A 171 10.42 -1.42 -1.59
N VAL A 172 11.52 -2.18 -1.54
CA VAL A 172 12.79 -1.72 -0.97
C VAL A 172 13.39 -0.58 -1.80
N GLY A 173 13.24 -0.61 -3.13
CA GLY A 173 13.77 0.41 -4.05
C GLY A 173 12.92 1.67 -4.19
N LEU A 174 11.72 1.75 -3.60
CA LEU A 174 10.87 2.94 -3.70
C LEU A 174 11.56 4.17 -3.10
N ASP A 175 11.23 5.35 -3.67
CA ASP A 175 11.72 6.64 -3.17
C ASP A 175 11.41 6.81 -1.67
N ARG A 176 12.42 7.24 -0.92
CA ARG A 176 12.33 7.51 0.52
C ARG A 176 11.46 8.74 0.86
N ALA A 177 11.13 9.56 -0.12
CA ALA A 177 10.12 10.61 0.04
C ALA A 177 8.70 10.05 0.22
N ILE A 178 8.46 8.76 -0.11
CA ILE A 178 7.17 8.11 0.04
C ILE A 178 7.17 7.31 1.35
N THR A 179 6.32 7.70 2.29
CA THR A 179 6.02 6.87 3.48
C THR A 179 5.32 5.59 3.04
N LEU A 180 5.79 4.43 3.47
CA LEU A 180 5.19 3.14 3.13
C LEU A 180 4.59 2.47 4.36
N ILE A 181 3.31 2.14 4.29
CA ILE A 181 2.62 1.33 5.31
C ILE A 181 2.17 0.03 4.65
N LEU A 182 2.68 -1.08 5.15
CA LEU A 182 2.49 -2.41 4.59
C LEU A 182 1.77 -3.31 5.60
N ILE A 183 0.60 -3.84 5.24
CA ILE A 183 0.03 -5.01 5.94
C ILE A 183 0.52 -6.26 5.22
N GLU A 184 1.12 -7.16 5.96
CA GLU A 184 1.54 -8.46 5.46
C GLU A 184 1.33 -9.55 6.51
N HIS A 185 1.23 -10.78 6.05
CA HIS A 185 1.26 -11.97 6.90
C HIS A 185 2.56 -12.76 6.71
N ASP A 186 3.30 -12.49 5.64
CA ASP A 186 4.62 -13.04 5.37
C ASP A 186 5.67 -12.18 6.10
N MET A 187 6.22 -12.74 7.19
CA MET A 187 7.19 -12.04 8.02
C MET A 187 8.48 -11.73 7.26
N ASP A 188 8.93 -12.59 6.35
CA ASP A 188 10.18 -12.40 5.63
C ASP A 188 10.11 -11.16 4.74
N ILE A 189 8.99 -10.99 4.04
CA ILE A 189 8.74 -9.80 3.22
C ILE A 189 8.63 -8.55 4.10
N ALA A 190 7.80 -8.63 5.15
CA ALA A 190 7.55 -7.50 6.03
C ALA A 190 8.84 -6.99 6.70
N LEU A 191 9.64 -7.93 7.28
CA LEU A 191 10.89 -7.58 7.97
C LEU A 191 12.02 -7.16 7.03
N ARG A 192 11.95 -7.50 5.74
CA ARG A 192 12.91 -7.04 4.73
C ARG A 192 12.59 -5.64 4.22
N VAL A 193 11.31 -5.28 4.11
CA VAL A 193 10.86 -3.99 3.58
C VAL A 193 10.82 -2.92 4.66
N ALA A 194 10.39 -3.27 5.88
CA ALA A 194 10.12 -2.31 6.93
C ALA A 194 11.36 -1.90 7.73
N GLU A 195 11.35 -0.66 8.23
CA GLU A 195 12.28 -0.12 9.23
C GLU A 195 11.70 -0.24 10.63
N ARG A 196 10.39 -0.20 10.73
CA ARG A 196 9.65 -0.42 11.98
C ARG A 196 8.46 -1.35 11.72
N VAL A 197 8.14 -2.12 12.74
CA VAL A 197 7.06 -3.10 12.70
C VAL A 197 6.12 -2.86 13.88
N THR A 198 4.83 -2.85 13.61
CA THR A 198 3.76 -2.82 14.60
C THR A 198 3.07 -4.17 14.61
N MET A 199 3.12 -4.88 15.73
CA MET A 199 2.44 -6.16 15.91
C MET A 199 1.06 -5.91 16.52
N MET A 200 0.02 -6.46 15.88
CA MET A 200 -1.36 -6.36 16.35
C MET A 200 -1.91 -7.73 16.76
N HIS A 201 -2.67 -7.75 17.85
CA HIS A 201 -3.44 -8.91 18.29
C HIS A 201 -4.73 -8.45 18.97
N ASP A 202 -5.86 -9.09 18.67
CA ASP A 202 -7.18 -8.82 19.25
C ASP A 202 -7.55 -7.31 19.26
N GLY A 203 -7.24 -6.61 18.15
CA GLY A 203 -7.57 -5.21 17.99
C GLY A 203 -6.69 -4.22 18.75
N ARG A 204 -5.54 -4.65 19.26
CA ARG A 204 -4.57 -3.84 20.02
C ARG A 204 -3.18 -3.94 19.41
N VAL A 205 -2.37 -2.92 19.61
CA VAL A 205 -0.92 -3.01 19.39
C VAL A 205 -0.29 -3.68 20.61
N ILE A 206 0.47 -4.74 20.39
CA ILE A 206 1.12 -5.50 21.46
C ILE A 206 2.63 -5.24 21.55
N VAL A 207 3.27 -4.99 20.40
CA VAL A 207 4.71 -4.74 20.31
C VAL A 207 4.96 -3.81 19.12
N GLU A 208 5.88 -2.87 19.29
CA GLU A 208 6.48 -2.09 18.21
C GLU A 208 8.00 -2.10 18.33
N GLY A 209 8.69 -2.17 17.19
CA GLY A 209 10.14 -2.17 17.19
C GLY A 209 10.73 -2.26 15.78
N THR A 210 12.03 -2.32 15.72
CA THR A 210 12.79 -2.63 14.49
C THR A 210 12.58 -4.11 14.10
N PRO A 211 12.86 -4.50 12.86
CA PRO A 211 12.84 -5.90 12.45
C PRO A 211 13.67 -6.83 13.35
N ALA A 212 14.82 -6.35 13.85
CA ALA A 212 15.67 -7.13 14.73
C ALA A 212 15.04 -7.35 16.12
N GLU A 213 14.45 -6.30 16.71
CA GLU A 213 13.73 -6.38 17.99
C GLU A 213 12.51 -7.29 17.90
N ILE A 214 11.77 -7.22 16.79
CA ILE A 214 10.59 -8.08 16.55
C ILE A 214 11.00 -9.56 16.44
N ARG A 215 12.10 -9.86 15.73
CA ARG A 215 12.62 -11.23 15.63
C ARG A 215 13.08 -11.79 16.97
N ALA A 216 13.61 -10.96 17.86
CA ALA A 216 14.09 -11.37 19.18
C ALA A 216 12.96 -11.42 20.23
N ASN A 217 11.76 -10.97 19.93
CA ASN A 217 10.68 -10.82 20.91
C ASN A 217 9.96 -12.15 21.17
N GLU A 218 10.01 -12.66 22.40
CA GLU A 218 9.39 -13.93 22.80
C GLU A 218 7.86 -13.94 22.59
N THR A 219 7.18 -12.84 22.87
CA THR A 219 5.72 -12.72 22.67
C THR A 219 5.35 -12.87 21.20
N VAL A 220 6.15 -12.33 20.29
CA VAL A 220 5.97 -12.49 18.86
C VAL A 220 6.18 -13.93 18.43
N HIS A 221 7.22 -14.59 18.97
CA HIS A 221 7.48 -16.00 18.71
C HIS A 221 6.30 -16.89 19.15
N ASP A 222 5.79 -16.68 20.34
CA ASP A 222 4.70 -17.49 20.88
C ASP A 222 3.38 -17.33 20.10
N LEU A 223 3.09 -16.11 19.63
CA LEU A 223 1.84 -15.77 18.92
C LEU A 223 1.88 -16.10 17.42
N TYR A 224 3.04 -16.01 16.78
CA TYR A 224 3.16 -16.08 15.33
C TYR A 224 3.84 -17.35 14.81
N LEU A 225 4.87 -17.81 15.49
CA LEU A 225 5.72 -18.89 15.01
C LEU A 225 5.43 -20.22 15.70
N GLY A 226 4.62 -20.20 16.77
CA GLY A 226 4.35 -21.40 17.58
C GLY A 226 5.63 -21.95 18.22
N ARG A 227 5.49 -22.95 19.12
CA ARG A 227 6.63 -23.55 19.86
C ARG A 227 7.67 -24.30 19.00
N GLY A 228 7.51 -24.33 17.68
CA GLY A 228 8.36 -25.08 16.74
C GLY A 228 9.55 -24.34 16.13
N TYR A 229 9.63 -23.02 16.22
CA TYR A 229 10.64 -22.19 15.52
C TYR A 229 11.85 -21.81 16.39
N ARG A 230 12.05 -22.49 17.53
CA ARG A 230 13.13 -22.15 18.48
C ARG A 230 14.52 -22.71 18.12
N ASN A 231 14.67 -23.46 17.02
CA ASN A 231 15.97 -24.05 16.65
C ASN A 231 16.14 -24.08 15.14
N GLU A 232 16.69 -23.01 14.57
CA GLU A 232 17.61 -23.06 13.44
C GLU A 232 18.50 -21.80 13.44
#